data_16f4d0076083f1b74e499cfd4e02a686
#
_entry.id   16f4d0076083f1b74e499cfd4e02a686
#
_cell.length_a   1.000
_cell.length_b   1.000
_cell.length_c   1.000
_cell.angle_alpha   90.00
_cell.angle_beta   90.00
_cell.angle_gamma   90.00
#
_symmetry.space_group_name_H-M   'P 1'
#
loop_
_entity.id
_entity.type
_entity.pdbx_description
1 polymer ?
#
loop_
_entity_poly.entity_id
_entity_poly.type
_entity_poly.pdbx_seq_one_letter_code
_entity_poly.pdbx_strand_id
1 'polypeptide(L)'
;SVGSIDRIKKVCKIIAFYKKKKNRIAVVSSAMSGVTNELVNKSKMISNNFDRAEYDVLVSTGEQVSCALIAGRLKHNGFKSRSWTSWQLPILTDGPHSSARISSVGIKELNKYINSGGIPIITGFQGISNDFRITTIGRSGSDATAIMLAKFIKADECIIYTDVDGVYTCLLYTSPSPRDLY
;
A
#
# COMPACT_ATOMS: atom_id res chain seq x y z
N SER A 1 -6.47 -1.96 8.92
CA SER A 1 -5.96 -0.58 8.85
C SER A 1 -4.77 -0.37 9.78
N VAL A 2 -3.77 0.36 9.33
CA VAL A 2 -2.55 0.73 10.11
C VAL A 2 -2.70 2.08 10.82
N GLY A 3 -3.91 2.43 11.23
CA GLY A 3 -4.29 3.76 11.70
C GLY A 3 -3.58 4.30 12.95
N SER A 4 -2.88 3.46 13.73
CA SER A 4 -2.14 3.87 14.93
C SER A 4 -0.97 2.94 15.21
N ILE A 5 -0.07 3.35 16.11
CA ILE A 5 1.06 2.50 16.56
C ILE A 5 0.58 1.17 17.14
N ASP A 6 -0.51 1.16 17.90
CA ASP A 6 -1.04 -0.10 18.45
C ASP A 6 -1.68 -0.98 17.38
N ARG A 7 -2.30 -0.39 16.34
CA ARG A 7 -2.77 -1.14 15.18
C ARG A 7 -1.59 -1.72 14.38
N ILE A 8 -0.49 -0.98 14.22
CA ILE A 8 0.75 -1.52 13.61
C ILE A 8 1.26 -2.73 14.39
N LYS A 9 1.29 -2.68 15.74
CA LYS A 9 1.67 -3.84 16.57
C LYS A 9 0.75 -5.04 16.34
N LYS A 10 -0.58 -4.82 16.21
CA LYS A 10 -1.56 -5.87 15.91
C LYS A 10 -1.32 -6.47 14.52
N VAL A 11 -1.12 -5.64 13.50
CA VAL A 11 -0.80 -6.07 12.12
C VAL A 11 0.45 -6.93 12.12
N CYS A 12 1.52 -6.53 12.82
CA CYS A 12 2.74 -7.32 12.93
C CYS A 12 2.50 -8.70 13.59
N LYS A 13 1.58 -8.82 14.57
CA LYS A 13 1.19 -10.11 15.13
C LYS A 13 0.49 -11.01 14.10
N ILE A 14 -0.39 -10.44 13.28
CA ILE A 14 -1.08 -11.18 12.20
C ILE A 14 -0.06 -11.67 11.16
N ILE A 15 0.83 -10.80 10.70
CA ILE A 15 1.88 -11.17 9.75
C ILE A 15 2.77 -12.29 10.33
N ALA A 16 3.19 -12.16 11.59
CA ALA A 16 4.00 -13.16 12.29
C ALA A 16 3.28 -14.51 12.38
N PHE A 17 1.97 -14.51 12.64
CA PHE A 17 1.15 -15.72 12.69
C PHE A 17 1.17 -16.46 11.34
N TYR A 18 0.88 -15.77 10.24
CA TYR A 18 0.94 -16.38 8.90
C TYR A 18 2.37 -16.84 8.54
N LYS A 19 3.39 -16.06 8.92
CA LYS A 19 4.79 -16.44 8.63
C LYS A 19 5.22 -17.71 9.36
N LYS A 20 4.79 -17.88 10.61
CA LYS A 20 5.04 -19.10 11.39
C LYS A 20 4.37 -20.34 10.77
N LYS A 21 3.28 -20.19 10.03
CA LYS A 21 2.64 -21.25 9.22
C LYS A 21 3.38 -21.55 7.91
N LYS A 22 4.62 -21.05 7.74
CA LYS A 22 5.49 -21.21 6.55
C LYS A 22 4.95 -20.55 5.27
N ASN A 23 3.96 -19.67 5.36
CA ASN A 23 3.49 -18.92 4.20
C ASN A 23 4.57 -17.97 3.67
N ARG A 24 4.60 -17.80 2.34
CA ARG A 24 5.31 -16.71 1.68
C ARG A 24 4.40 -15.49 1.69
N ILE A 25 4.89 -14.37 2.19
CA ILE A 25 4.07 -13.18 2.46
C ILE A 25 4.71 -11.97 1.80
N ALA A 26 3.88 -11.18 1.11
CA ALA A 26 4.14 -9.80 0.75
C ALA A 26 3.05 -8.92 1.39
N VAL A 27 3.42 -7.76 1.88
CA VAL A 27 2.49 -6.84 2.55
C VAL A 27 2.50 -5.51 1.82
N VAL A 28 1.33 -5.01 1.48
CA VAL A 28 1.15 -3.64 1.01
C VAL A 28 0.54 -2.82 2.14
N SER A 29 1.13 -1.69 2.47
CA SER A 29 0.66 -0.82 3.54
C SER A 29 0.21 0.53 3.01
N SER A 30 -0.91 1.01 3.53
CA SER A 30 -1.35 2.40 3.39
C SER A 30 -0.70 3.30 4.45
N ALA A 31 -0.85 4.61 4.30
CA ALA A 31 -0.50 5.59 5.33
C ALA A 31 -1.30 5.35 6.63
N MET A 32 -0.79 5.85 7.74
CA MET A 32 -1.52 5.87 9.01
C MET A 32 -2.73 6.80 8.91
N SER A 33 -3.74 6.53 9.74
CA SER A 33 -4.99 7.32 9.74
C SER A 33 -4.71 8.81 9.94
N GLY A 34 -5.30 9.65 9.10
CA GLY A 34 -5.17 11.10 9.15
C GLY A 34 -3.91 11.66 8.48
N VAL A 35 -2.84 10.87 8.31
CA VAL A 35 -1.56 11.35 7.79
C VAL A 35 -1.70 11.91 6.37
N THR A 36 -2.36 11.18 5.47
CA THR A 36 -2.59 11.68 4.09
C THR A 36 -3.37 12.99 4.09
N ASN A 37 -4.41 13.13 4.92
CA ASN A 37 -5.19 14.36 5.03
C ASN A 37 -4.34 15.52 5.57
N GLU A 38 -3.47 15.27 6.53
CA GLU A 38 -2.52 16.27 7.04
C GLU A 38 -1.59 16.77 5.94
N LEU A 39 -1.01 15.86 5.15
CA LEU A 39 -0.14 16.20 4.03
C LEU A 39 -0.88 17.00 2.95
N VAL A 40 -2.11 16.59 2.60
CA VAL A 40 -2.99 17.34 1.69
C VAL A 40 -3.27 18.75 2.21
N ASN A 41 -3.55 18.92 3.51
CA ASN A 41 -3.78 20.23 4.09
C ASN A 41 -2.51 21.09 4.02
N LYS A 42 -1.34 20.53 4.28
CA LYS A 42 -0.05 21.26 4.14
C LYS A 42 0.15 21.78 2.72
N SER A 43 -0.12 21.00 1.69
CA SER A 43 0.00 21.47 0.31
C SER A 43 -0.95 22.65 0.01
N LYS A 44 -2.20 22.57 0.49
CA LYS A 44 -3.18 23.65 0.33
C LYS A 44 -2.80 24.95 1.05
N MET A 45 -2.17 24.82 2.22
CA MET A 45 -1.67 25.99 2.97
C MET A 45 -0.53 26.72 2.24
N ILE A 46 0.25 26.01 1.43
CA ILE A 46 1.31 26.61 0.59
C ILE A 46 0.71 27.27 -0.66
N SER A 47 -0.20 26.56 -1.36
CA SER A 47 -0.84 27.08 -2.56
C SER A 47 -2.12 26.32 -2.87
N ASN A 48 -3.18 27.07 -3.26
CA ASN A 48 -4.40 26.46 -3.78
C ASN A 48 -4.20 25.76 -5.13
N ASN A 49 -3.14 26.11 -5.86
CA ASN A 49 -2.75 25.50 -7.13
C ASN A 49 -1.37 24.82 -6.97
N PHE A 50 -1.25 23.95 -5.95
CA PHE A 50 -0.02 23.21 -5.68
C PHE A 50 0.29 22.27 -6.86
N ASP A 51 1.55 22.24 -7.29
CA ASP A 51 1.99 21.38 -8.41
C ASP A 51 1.67 19.92 -8.14
N ARG A 52 1.11 19.23 -9.13
CA ARG A 52 0.63 17.85 -8.95
C ARG A 52 1.75 16.84 -8.78
N ALA A 53 2.90 17.05 -9.42
CA ALA A 53 4.04 16.15 -9.27
C ALA A 53 4.66 16.29 -7.88
N GLU A 54 4.77 17.51 -7.37
CA GLU A 54 5.24 17.74 -5.99
C GLU A 54 4.20 17.29 -4.95
N TYR A 55 2.90 17.39 -5.28
CA TYR A 55 1.83 16.82 -4.45
C TYR A 55 1.99 15.29 -4.30
N ASP A 56 2.24 14.57 -5.39
CA ASP A 56 2.46 13.13 -5.36
C ASP A 56 3.67 12.75 -4.51
N VAL A 57 4.77 13.50 -4.61
CA VAL A 57 5.95 13.32 -3.76
C VAL A 57 5.57 13.50 -2.29
N LEU A 58 4.86 14.59 -1.97
CA LEU A 58 4.47 14.92 -0.59
C LEU A 58 3.59 13.82 0.01
N VAL A 59 2.47 13.48 -0.64
CA VAL A 59 1.49 12.55 -0.04
C VAL A 59 2.00 11.11 0.02
N SER A 60 2.92 10.71 -0.87
CA SER A 60 3.52 9.37 -0.86
C SER A 60 4.39 9.07 0.36
N THR A 61 4.80 10.10 1.11
CA THR A 61 5.63 9.91 2.33
C THR A 61 4.87 9.19 3.44
N GLY A 62 3.55 9.28 3.47
CA GLY A 62 2.72 8.65 4.49
C GLY A 62 2.86 7.12 4.53
N GLU A 63 2.87 6.49 3.36
CA GLU A 63 3.06 5.04 3.22
C GLU A 63 4.50 4.61 3.55
N GLN A 64 5.48 5.45 3.29
CA GLN A 64 6.88 5.18 3.63
C GLN A 64 7.05 5.08 5.15
N VAL A 65 6.43 5.96 5.91
CA VAL A 65 6.43 5.92 7.38
C VAL A 65 5.84 4.62 7.89
N SER A 66 4.63 4.26 7.46
CA SER A 66 3.95 3.04 7.93
C SER A 66 4.74 1.77 7.56
N CYS A 67 5.27 1.68 6.34
CA CYS A 67 6.09 0.56 5.89
C CYS A 67 7.36 0.40 6.73
N ALA A 68 8.06 1.49 7.02
CA ALA A 68 9.27 1.47 7.84
C ALA A 68 8.96 0.99 9.28
N LEU A 69 7.88 1.47 9.88
CA LEU A 69 7.44 1.06 11.22
C LEU A 69 7.09 -0.43 11.29
N ILE A 70 6.33 -0.94 10.30
CA ILE A 70 5.98 -2.37 10.23
C ILE A 70 7.24 -3.21 10.04
N ALA A 71 8.09 -2.87 9.07
CA ALA A 71 9.32 -3.61 8.79
C ALA A 71 10.27 -3.61 9.98
N GLY A 72 10.45 -2.47 10.63
CA GLY A 72 11.27 -2.32 11.84
C GLY A 72 10.74 -3.18 12.99
N ARG A 73 9.43 -3.18 13.23
CA ARG A 73 8.81 -4.01 14.27
C ARG A 73 8.96 -5.51 13.99
N LEU A 74 8.80 -5.93 12.74
CA LEU A 74 9.00 -7.34 12.36
C LEU A 74 10.44 -7.77 12.53
N LYS A 75 11.41 -6.92 12.17
CA LYS A 75 12.84 -7.18 12.43
C LYS A 75 13.13 -7.33 13.91
N HIS A 76 12.61 -6.43 14.75
CA HIS A 76 12.74 -6.53 16.21
C HIS A 76 12.19 -7.86 16.75
N ASN A 77 11.14 -8.39 16.14
CA ASN A 77 10.56 -9.68 16.48
C ASN A 77 11.31 -10.90 15.86
N GLY A 78 12.49 -10.70 15.26
CA GLY A 78 13.31 -11.76 14.69
C GLY A 78 12.95 -12.20 13.26
N PHE A 79 12.04 -11.51 12.59
CA PHE A 79 11.69 -11.82 11.20
C PHE A 79 12.59 -11.08 10.20
N LYS A 80 12.99 -11.76 9.13
CA LYS A 80 13.64 -11.12 7.98
C LYS A 80 12.60 -10.24 7.26
N SER A 81 12.61 -8.94 7.49
CA SER A 81 11.66 -7.99 6.89
C SER A 81 12.39 -6.77 6.34
N ARG A 82 11.81 -6.11 5.33
CA ARG A 82 12.34 -4.91 4.70
C ARG A 82 11.21 -4.09 4.10
N SER A 83 11.26 -2.77 4.25
CA SER A 83 10.41 -1.84 3.51
C SER A 83 10.89 -1.70 2.06
N TRP A 84 9.93 -1.56 1.14
CA TRP A 84 10.15 -1.37 -0.29
C TRP A 84 9.32 -0.19 -0.77
N THR A 85 9.98 0.81 -1.28
CA THR A 85 9.34 1.95 -1.93
C THR A 85 9.11 1.69 -3.42
N SER A 86 8.27 2.49 -4.06
CA SER A 86 7.89 2.30 -5.47
C SER A 86 9.07 2.35 -6.47
N TRP A 87 10.17 3.03 -6.13
CA TRP A 87 11.38 3.04 -6.96
C TRP A 87 12.32 1.88 -6.69
N GLN A 88 12.31 1.30 -5.47
CA GLN A 88 13.10 0.10 -5.14
C GLN A 88 12.45 -1.17 -5.70
N LEU A 89 11.14 -1.21 -5.72
CA LEU A 89 10.31 -2.14 -6.46
C LEU A 89 9.66 -1.35 -7.59
N PRO A 90 10.23 -1.33 -8.82
CA PRO A 90 9.71 -0.46 -9.87
C PRO A 90 8.24 -0.76 -10.15
N ILE A 91 7.36 0.02 -9.53
CA ILE A 91 5.92 0.03 -9.82
C ILE A 91 5.73 1.12 -10.87
N LEU A 92 5.84 0.72 -12.14
CA LEU A 92 5.69 1.67 -13.24
C LEU A 92 4.23 2.06 -13.41
N THR A 93 4.04 3.33 -13.65
CA THR A 93 2.72 3.91 -13.87
C THR A 93 2.66 4.70 -15.16
N ASP A 94 1.47 4.81 -15.71
CA ASP A 94 1.11 5.71 -16.79
C ASP A 94 0.00 6.67 -16.35
N GLY A 95 -0.22 7.72 -17.15
CA GLY A 95 -1.26 8.71 -16.90
C GLY A 95 -0.83 9.88 -16.02
N PRO A 96 -1.78 10.75 -15.70
CA PRO A 96 -1.49 11.99 -15.01
C PRO A 96 -1.17 11.78 -13.53
N HIS A 97 -0.36 12.70 -12.97
CA HIS A 97 -0.15 12.77 -11.51
C HIS A 97 -1.49 12.78 -10.74
N SER A 98 -1.50 12.24 -9.54
CA SER A 98 -2.64 12.10 -8.63
C SER A 98 -3.76 11.14 -9.09
N SER A 99 -3.60 10.51 -10.26
CA SER A 99 -4.55 9.51 -10.80
C SER A 99 -3.89 8.54 -11.79
N ALA A 100 -2.61 8.25 -11.59
CA ALA A 100 -1.85 7.32 -12.40
C ALA A 100 -2.38 5.88 -12.28
N ARG A 101 -2.06 5.04 -13.27
CA ARG A 101 -2.43 3.63 -13.31
C ARG A 101 -1.17 2.77 -13.34
N ILE A 102 -1.18 1.66 -12.60
CA ILE A 102 -0.07 0.71 -12.63
C ILE A 102 -0.05 0.01 -13.99
N SER A 103 1.04 0.15 -14.73
CA SER A 103 1.29 -0.50 -16.01
C SER A 103 2.12 -1.77 -15.85
N SER A 104 3.12 -1.76 -14.97
CA SER A 104 3.95 -2.93 -14.69
C SER A 104 4.58 -2.88 -13.30
N VAL A 105 5.08 -4.04 -12.83
CA VAL A 105 5.78 -4.16 -11.55
C VAL A 105 7.04 -5.00 -11.73
N GLY A 106 8.18 -4.50 -11.29
CA GLY A 106 9.47 -5.18 -11.36
C GLY A 106 9.62 -6.23 -10.25
N ILE A 107 9.10 -7.44 -10.44
CA ILE A 107 8.98 -8.47 -9.40
C ILE A 107 10.23 -9.33 -9.16
N LYS A 108 11.29 -9.21 -9.98
CA LYS A 108 12.45 -10.11 -9.92
C LYS A 108 13.11 -10.12 -8.54
N GLU A 109 13.52 -8.98 -8.05
CA GLU A 109 14.18 -8.86 -6.76
C GLU A 109 13.22 -9.09 -5.58
N LEU A 110 11.95 -8.74 -5.76
CA LEU A 110 10.91 -9.02 -4.77
C LEU A 110 10.74 -10.53 -4.58
N ASN A 111 10.58 -11.29 -5.66
CA ASN A 111 10.44 -12.75 -5.61
C ASN A 111 11.67 -13.41 -4.99
N LYS A 112 12.88 -12.96 -5.35
CA LYS A 112 14.12 -13.42 -4.73
C LYS A 112 14.11 -13.19 -3.22
N TYR A 113 13.66 -12.02 -2.77
CA TYR A 113 13.58 -11.71 -1.36
C TYR A 113 12.53 -12.55 -0.63
N ILE A 114 11.34 -12.73 -1.20
CA ILE A 114 10.27 -13.59 -0.66
C ILE A 114 10.77 -15.05 -0.55
N ASN A 115 11.39 -15.56 -1.60
CA ASN A 115 11.89 -16.95 -1.65
C ASN A 115 13.05 -17.18 -0.65
N SER A 116 13.82 -16.15 -0.31
CA SER A 116 14.83 -16.22 0.76
C SER A 116 14.24 -16.13 2.19
N GLY A 117 12.92 -16.25 2.32
CA GLY A 117 12.21 -16.19 3.60
C GLY A 117 11.89 -14.79 4.08
N GLY A 118 12.17 -13.76 3.29
CA GLY A 118 11.90 -12.36 3.64
C GLY A 118 10.40 -12.01 3.58
N ILE A 119 10.04 -11.00 4.35
CA ILE A 119 8.70 -10.39 4.36
C ILE A 119 8.86 -8.96 3.84
N PRO A 120 8.60 -8.69 2.55
CA PRO A 120 8.62 -7.33 2.02
C PRO A 120 7.39 -6.56 2.50
N ILE A 121 7.60 -5.34 2.95
CA ILE A 121 6.57 -4.37 3.28
C ILE A 121 6.62 -3.27 2.22
N ILE A 122 5.61 -3.20 1.38
CA ILE A 122 5.61 -2.42 0.15
C ILE A 122 4.71 -1.20 0.34
N THR A 123 5.17 -0.04 -0.07
CA THR A 123 4.35 1.17 -0.08
C THR A 123 3.22 1.03 -1.08
N GLY A 124 1.98 1.12 -0.62
CA GLY A 124 0.82 1.24 -1.48
C GLY A 124 0.66 2.63 -2.06
N PHE A 125 -0.39 2.85 -2.85
CA PHE A 125 -0.83 4.15 -3.36
C PHE A 125 0.12 4.85 -4.34
N GLN A 126 1.36 4.42 -4.50
CA GLN A 126 2.39 5.12 -5.25
C GLN A 126 3.06 4.25 -6.31
N GLY A 127 3.57 4.90 -7.35
CA GLY A 127 4.39 4.32 -8.40
C GLY A 127 5.43 5.33 -8.89
N ILE A 128 6.05 5.03 -10.00
CA ILE A 128 6.97 5.90 -10.71
C ILE A 128 6.58 5.99 -12.19
N SER A 129 6.64 7.18 -12.75
CA SER A 129 6.47 7.43 -14.17
C SER A 129 7.75 7.09 -14.96
N ASN A 130 7.66 7.11 -16.28
CA ASN A 130 8.81 6.83 -17.17
C ASN A 130 9.95 7.84 -17.03
N ASP A 131 9.67 9.05 -16.59
CA ASP A 131 10.64 10.10 -16.26
C ASP A 131 11.12 10.07 -14.82
N PHE A 132 10.91 8.94 -14.11
CA PHE A 132 11.33 8.70 -12.74
C PHE A 132 10.70 9.64 -11.69
N ARG A 133 9.56 10.25 -11.99
CA ARG A 133 8.79 11.01 -11.00
C ARG A 133 7.89 10.08 -10.19
N ILE A 134 7.74 10.37 -8.89
CA ILE A 134 6.76 9.70 -8.06
C ILE A 134 5.36 10.07 -8.55
N THR A 135 4.48 9.08 -8.66
CA THR A 135 3.08 9.24 -9.02
C THR A 135 2.18 8.62 -7.94
N THR A 136 0.96 9.08 -7.82
CA THR A 136 -0.04 8.45 -6.94
C THR A 136 -1.24 7.93 -7.74
N ILE A 137 -1.84 6.86 -7.21
CA ILE A 137 -2.87 6.02 -7.91
C ILE A 137 -4.28 6.45 -7.51
N GLY A 138 -4.56 7.60 -7.11
CA GLY A 138 -5.91 8.03 -6.76
C GLY A 138 -6.53 7.26 -5.56
N ARG A 139 -7.85 7.37 -5.39
CA ARG A 139 -8.58 6.76 -4.27
C ARG A 139 -8.44 5.23 -4.28
N SER A 140 -8.40 4.62 -3.10
CA SER A 140 -8.17 3.17 -2.92
C SER A 140 -6.87 2.67 -3.55
N GLY A 141 -5.89 3.54 -3.76
CA GLY A 141 -4.64 3.21 -4.46
C GLY A 141 -3.82 2.12 -3.77
N SER A 142 -3.89 2.00 -2.44
CA SER A 142 -3.20 0.92 -1.72
C SER A 142 -3.84 -0.45 -2.00
N ASP A 143 -5.17 -0.52 -2.07
CA ASP A 143 -5.88 -1.75 -2.43
C ASP A 143 -5.60 -2.13 -3.88
N ALA A 144 -5.62 -1.15 -4.80
CA ALA A 144 -5.23 -1.35 -6.20
C ALA A 144 -3.78 -1.85 -6.31
N THR A 145 -2.86 -1.30 -5.53
CA THR A 145 -1.46 -1.77 -5.47
C THR A 145 -1.41 -3.22 -4.99
N ALA A 146 -2.16 -3.59 -3.94
CA ALA A 146 -2.18 -4.94 -3.39
C ALA A 146 -2.71 -5.96 -4.42
N ILE A 147 -3.81 -5.66 -5.09
CA ILE A 147 -4.42 -6.51 -6.11
C ILE A 147 -3.47 -6.69 -7.31
N MET A 148 -2.90 -5.60 -7.81
CA MET A 148 -1.96 -5.65 -8.93
C MET A 148 -0.70 -6.42 -8.56
N LEU A 149 -0.13 -6.18 -7.38
CA LEU A 149 1.02 -6.92 -6.90
C LEU A 149 0.74 -8.41 -6.79
N ALA A 150 -0.40 -8.81 -6.21
CA ALA A 150 -0.83 -10.19 -6.10
C ALA A 150 -0.89 -10.88 -7.47
N LYS A 151 -1.43 -10.20 -8.49
CA LYS A 151 -1.45 -10.67 -9.88
C LYS A 151 -0.04 -10.89 -10.42
N PHE A 152 0.87 -9.91 -10.26
CA PHE A 152 2.22 -9.98 -10.82
C PHE A 152 3.09 -11.05 -10.15
N ILE A 153 3.00 -11.23 -8.82
CA ILE A 153 3.74 -12.28 -8.10
C ILE A 153 3.05 -13.65 -8.17
N LYS A 154 1.88 -13.74 -8.80
CA LYS A 154 1.03 -14.95 -8.87
C LYS A 154 0.73 -15.48 -7.47
N ALA A 155 0.23 -14.61 -6.59
CA ALA A 155 -0.16 -15.00 -5.25
C ALA A 155 -1.38 -15.92 -5.29
N ASP A 156 -1.41 -16.91 -4.38
CA ASP A 156 -2.54 -17.81 -4.22
C ASP A 156 -3.77 -17.08 -3.65
N GLU A 157 -3.53 -16.04 -2.84
CA GLU A 157 -4.55 -15.28 -2.13
C GLU A 157 -4.12 -13.82 -1.95
N CYS A 158 -5.10 -12.89 -2.01
CA CYS A 158 -4.92 -11.49 -1.67
C CYS A 158 -5.95 -11.10 -0.60
N ILE A 159 -5.49 -10.83 0.62
CA ILE A 159 -6.35 -10.47 1.76
C ILE A 159 -6.23 -8.98 2.01
N ILE A 160 -7.35 -8.25 1.97
CA ILE A 160 -7.41 -6.82 2.28
C ILE A 160 -7.99 -6.65 3.69
N TYR A 161 -7.18 -6.09 4.60
CA TYR A 161 -7.61 -5.72 5.94
C TYR A 161 -8.08 -4.27 5.94
N THR A 162 -9.35 -4.07 6.05
CA THR A 162 -10.00 -2.76 6.03
C THR A 162 -10.81 -2.52 7.31
N ASP A 163 -11.24 -1.31 7.52
CA ASP A 163 -12.14 -0.85 8.57
C ASP A 163 -13.56 -0.55 8.04
N VAL A 164 -13.84 -0.91 6.77
CA VAL A 164 -15.17 -0.89 6.18
C VAL A 164 -15.73 -2.30 6.04
N ASP A 165 -17.05 -2.43 6.05
CA ASP A 165 -17.75 -3.72 6.08
C ASP A 165 -17.65 -4.49 4.77
N GLY A 166 -17.23 -3.86 3.68
CA GLY A 166 -17.08 -4.54 2.38
C GLY A 166 -16.91 -3.61 1.20
N VAL A 167 -16.90 -4.20 0.00
CA VAL A 167 -16.86 -3.49 -1.28
C VAL A 167 -18.27 -3.44 -1.83
N TYR A 168 -18.80 -2.24 -2.01
CA TYR A 168 -20.16 -2.01 -2.53
C TYR A 168 -20.11 -1.71 -4.02
N THR A 169 -21.06 -2.26 -4.76
CA THR A 169 -21.16 -2.09 -6.23
C THR A 169 -21.82 -0.78 -6.65
N CYS A 170 -22.42 -0.06 -5.70
CA CYS A 170 -23.17 1.19 -5.91
C CYS A 170 -22.93 2.21 -4.81
N LEU A 171 -23.44 3.43 -5.00
CA LEU A 171 -23.46 4.47 -3.99
C LEU A 171 -24.16 3.98 -2.71
N LEU A 172 -23.58 4.31 -1.54
CA LEU A 172 -24.00 3.86 -0.20
C LEU A 172 -25.47 4.14 0.21
N TYR A 173 -26.24 4.82 -0.62
CA TYR A 173 -27.68 5.08 -0.38
C TYR A 173 -28.62 4.32 -1.31
N THR A 174 -28.10 3.46 -2.13
CA THR A 174 -28.93 2.52 -2.87
C THR A 174 -28.93 1.19 -2.14
N SER A 175 -30.10 0.64 -1.91
CA SER A 175 -30.41 -0.58 -1.17
C SER A 175 -29.31 -1.66 -1.21
N PRO A 176 -29.16 -2.46 -0.14
CA PRO A 176 -28.18 -3.54 -0.06
C PRO A 176 -28.32 -4.47 -1.28
N SER A 177 -27.17 -4.99 -1.73
CA SER A 177 -27.15 -5.99 -2.81
C SER A 177 -28.04 -7.18 -2.44
N PRO A 178 -28.75 -7.81 -3.40
CA PRO A 178 -29.52 -9.02 -3.13
C PRO A 178 -28.73 -10.17 -2.50
N ARG A 179 -27.38 -10.10 -2.50
CA ARG A 179 -26.51 -11.08 -1.83
C ARG A 179 -26.37 -10.82 -0.32
N ASP A 180 -26.77 -9.66 0.16
CA ASP A 180 -26.68 -9.29 1.58
C ASP A 180 -27.96 -9.63 2.35
N LEU A 181 -28.94 -10.29 1.67
CA LEU A 181 -30.24 -10.67 2.23
C LEU A 181 -30.37 -12.17 2.56
N TYR A 182 -29.22 -12.95 2.55
CA TYR A 182 -29.24 -14.37 2.91
C TYR A 182 -28.07 -14.76 3.78
#